data_7f529a5eefae557674056a68bb29e784
#
_entry.id   7f529a5eefae557674056a68bb29e784
#
_cell.length_a   1.000
_cell.length_b   1.000
_cell.length_c   1.000
_cell.angle_alpha   90.00
_cell.angle_beta   90.00
_cell.angle_gamma   90.00
#
_symmetry.space_group_name_H-M   'P 1'
#
loop_
_entity.id
_entity.type
_entity.pdbx_description
1 polymer ?
#
loop_
_entity_poly.entity_id
_entity_poly.type
_entity_poly.pdbx_seq_one_letter_code
_entity_poly.pdbx_strand_id
1 'polypeptide(L)'
;KLLKKLKMNEKYIELIKEMHLGKCIMIDGATGTELERRGVPQIPNAWNGGGALSHPEILEEVHKEYIELGARIIITNTFATGKHTLKDANQIHNFEKLNSQGVLIAKKACKEVNKNSLIAGGISYWTFTKNKPSMEILRNNVKEQALIFKNYGVNLLILEMMEDIERMMVTLEGAKNANLPIWVGLSCKKDSLGKVVLLSGEPIEKAIDN
;
A
#
# COMPACT_ATOMS: atom_id res chain seq x y z
N LYS A 1 -5.21 19.48 18.18
CA LYS A 1 -6.55 19.81 17.63
C LYS A 1 -6.84 19.09 16.30
N LEU A 2 -5.84 18.85 15.42
CA LEU A 2 -6.01 18.14 14.15
C LEU A 2 -6.39 16.67 14.32
N LEU A 3 -5.81 15.98 15.32
CA LEU A 3 -6.04 14.55 15.61
C LEU A 3 -7.48 14.23 16.07
N LYS A 4 -8.21 15.22 16.62
CA LYS A 4 -9.62 15.03 17.05
C LYS A 4 -10.64 15.12 15.90
N LYS A 5 -10.27 15.65 14.73
CA LYS A 5 -11.17 15.81 13.58
C LYS A 5 -11.28 14.55 12.72
N LEU A 6 -10.24 13.71 12.71
CA LEU A 6 -10.27 12.38 12.14
C LEU A 6 -10.67 11.43 13.28
N LYS A 7 -11.68 10.59 13.10
CA LYS A 7 -11.93 9.43 13.99
C LYS A 7 -10.77 8.45 13.83
N MET A 8 -9.56 8.86 14.27
CA MET A 8 -8.36 8.03 14.15
C MET A 8 -8.43 6.88 15.15
N ASN A 9 -8.00 5.72 14.68
CA ASN A 9 -7.88 4.52 15.51
C ASN A 9 -6.90 4.78 16.66
N GLU A 10 -7.27 4.42 17.88
CA GLU A 10 -6.45 4.62 19.09
C GLU A 10 -5.07 3.98 18.95
N LYS A 11 -4.98 2.79 18.35
CA LYS A 11 -3.70 2.10 18.09
C LYS A 11 -2.79 2.90 17.17
N TYR A 12 -3.33 3.58 16.16
CA TYR A 12 -2.55 4.46 15.28
C TYR A 12 -2.01 5.66 16.04
N ILE A 13 -2.83 6.27 16.91
CA ILE A 13 -2.41 7.40 17.75
C ILE A 13 -1.27 6.98 18.69
N GLU A 14 -1.37 5.78 19.28
CA GLU A 14 -0.33 5.23 20.15
C GLU A 14 0.98 4.99 19.38
N LEU A 15 0.91 4.38 18.20
CA LEU A 15 2.06 4.16 17.34
C LEU A 15 2.77 5.48 16.97
N ILE A 16 2.02 6.52 16.60
CA ILE A 16 2.58 7.84 16.31
C ILE A 16 3.24 8.47 17.54
N LYS A 17 2.67 8.29 18.75
CA LYS A 17 3.32 8.74 19.98
C LYS A 17 4.65 8.03 20.23
N GLU A 18 4.70 6.72 20.00
CA GLU A 18 5.95 5.95 20.12
C GLU A 18 7.02 6.45 19.14
N MET A 19 6.64 6.74 17.89
CA MET A 19 7.56 7.33 16.89
C MET A 19 8.09 8.72 17.35
N HIS A 20 7.24 9.57 17.89
CA HIS A 20 7.66 10.86 18.43
C HIS A 20 8.60 10.74 19.65
N LEU A 21 8.55 9.64 20.37
CA LEU A 21 9.49 9.31 21.45
C LEU A 21 10.81 8.67 20.95
N GLY A 22 11.01 8.65 19.61
CA GLY A 22 12.21 8.10 18.97
C GLY A 22 12.26 6.58 18.87
N LYS A 23 11.14 5.87 19.11
CA LYS A 23 11.09 4.43 18.92
C LYS A 23 11.06 4.09 17.43
N CYS A 24 11.86 3.12 17.03
CA CYS A 24 11.79 2.52 15.71
C CYS A 24 10.55 1.61 15.60
N ILE A 25 9.73 1.85 14.61
CA ILE A 25 8.56 1.02 14.30
C ILE A 25 8.87 0.20 13.04
N MET A 26 8.88 -1.12 13.19
CA MET A 26 9.03 -2.01 12.03
C MET A 26 7.70 -2.12 11.28
N ILE A 27 7.78 -2.06 9.97
CA ILE A 27 6.72 -2.45 9.05
C ILE A 27 7.09 -3.81 8.42
N ASP A 28 6.14 -4.45 7.77
CA ASP A 28 6.41 -5.67 7.02
C ASP A 28 7.31 -5.41 5.79
N GLY A 29 7.68 -6.48 5.11
CA GLY A 29 8.58 -6.45 3.96
C GLY A 29 7.88 -6.76 2.64
N ALA A 30 8.66 -7.23 1.68
CA ALA A 30 8.25 -7.49 0.30
C ALA A 30 7.30 -8.69 0.20
N THR A 31 6.01 -8.50 0.44
CA THR A 31 4.98 -9.55 0.41
C THR A 31 4.91 -10.28 -0.94
N GLY A 32 4.90 -9.54 -2.06
CA GLY A 32 4.82 -10.15 -3.38
C GLY A 32 6.03 -11.02 -3.72
N THR A 33 7.25 -10.58 -3.40
CA THR A 33 8.47 -11.36 -3.59
C THR A 33 8.47 -12.63 -2.72
N GLU A 34 7.95 -12.53 -1.50
CA GLU A 34 7.85 -13.68 -0.61
C GLU A 34 6.82 -14.71 -1.10
N LEU A 35 5.70 -14.26 -1.65
CA LEU A 35 4.75 -15.15 -2.33
C LEU A 35 5.40 -15.87 -3.52
N GLU A 36 6.16 -15.15 -4.34
CA GLU A 36 6.89 -15.73 -5.47
C GLU A 36 7.89 -16.80 -5.00
N ARG A 37 8.67 -16.49 -3.95
CA ARG A 37 9.64 -17.43 -3.36
C ARG A 37 8.97 -18.72 -2.83
N ARG A 38 7.70 -18.63 -2.41
CA ARG A 38 6.88 -19.78 -1.97
C ARG A 38 6.12 -20.46 -3.10
N GLY A 39 6.40 -20.12 -4.35
CA GLY A 39 5.85 -20.76 -5.53
C GLY A 39 4.45 -20.29 -5.94
N VAL A 40 3.96 -19.16 -5.41
CA VAL A 40 2.70 -18.58 -5.88
C VAL A 40 2.88 -18.07 -7.31
N PRO A 41 2.08 -18.52 -8.28
CA PRO A 41 2.20 -18.12 -9.68
C PRO A 41 1.96 -16.61 -9.86
N GLN A 42 2.77 -16.00 -10.71
CA GLN A 42 2.56 -14.61 -11.12
C GLN A 42 1.43 -14.50 -12.14
N ILE A 43 0.70 -13.41 -12.10
CA ILE A 43 -0.23 -13.01 -13.16
C ILE A 43 0.53 -12.10 -14.15
N PRO A 44 0.57 -12.40 -15.45
CA PRO A 44 1.15 -11.49 -16.43
C PRO A 44 0.61 -10.08 -16.26
N ASN A 45 1.50 -9.09 -16.22
CA ASN A 45 1.20 -7.66 -16.02
C ASN A 45 0.58 -7.27 -14.65
N ALA A 46 0.47 -8.19 -13.70
CA ALA A 46 -0.01 -7.91 -12.35
C ALA A 46 0.78 -8.65 -11.25
N TRP A 47 1.96 -9.17 -11.60
CA TRP A 47 2.85 -9.83 -10.65
C TRP A 47 2.09 -10.75 -9.67
N ASN A 48 2.32 -10.64 -8.36
CA ASN A 48 1.62 -11.43 -7.33
C ASN A 48 0.32 -10.79 -6.82
N GLY A 49 -0.28 -9.85 -7.57
CA GLY A 49 -1.56 -9.23 -7.22
C GLY A 49 -2.72 -10.21 -7.09
N GLY A 50 -2.63 -11.39 -7.70
CA GLY A 50 -3.62 -12.45 -7.61
C GLY A 50 -3.55 -13.30 -6.34
N GLY A 51 -2.47 -13.22 -5.55
CA GLY A 51 -2.18 -14.10 -4.42
C GLY A 51 -3.29 -14.20 -3.38
N ALA A 52 -4.00 -13.10 -3.13
CA ALA A 52 -5.12 -13.07 -2.18
C ALA A 52 -6.31 -13.97 -2.57
N LEU A 53 -6.45 -14.33 -3.84
CA LEU A 53 -7.50 -15.25 -4.31
C LEU A 53 -6.98 -16.64 -4.64
N SER A 54 -5.78 -16.74 -5.18
CA SER A 54 -5.23 -18.03 -5.63
C SER A 54 -4.59 -18.84 -4.50
N HIS A 55 -3.94 -18.16 -3.54
CA HIS A 55 -3.18 -18.79 -2.45
C HIS A 55 -3.35 -18.00 -1.14
N PRO A 56 -4.59 -17.83 -0.64
CA PRO A 56 -4.87 -17.02 0.54
C PRO A 56 -4.15 -17.55 1.80
N GLU A 57 -3.95 -18.85 1.92
CA GLU A 57 -3.27 -19.48 3.05
C GLU A 57 -1.79 -19.06 3.09
N ILE A 58 -1.11 -19.10 1.93
CA ILE A 58 0.31 -18.70 1.84
C ILE A 58 0.45 -17.21 2.15
N LEU A 59 -0.44 -16.36 1.66
CA LEU A 59 -0.44 -14.94 1.97
C LEU A 59 -0.67 -14.68 3.46
N GLU A 60 -1.57 -15.42 4.08
CA GLU A 60 -1.82 -15.33 5.53
C GLU A 60 -0.58 -15.71 6.34
N GLU A 61 0.10 -16.80 5.99
CA GLU A 61 1.35 -17.22 6.63
C GLU A 61 2.44 -16.16 6.50
N VAL A 62 2.63 -15.57 5.32
CA VAL A 62 3.58 -14.47 5.11
C VAL A 62 3.29 -13.30 6.06
N HIS A 63 2.05 -12.88 6.18
CA HIS A 63 1.69 -11.81 7.10
C HIS A 63 1.94 -12.19 8.57
N LYS A 64 1.62 -13.43 8.98
CA LYS A 64 1.86 -13.91 10.34
C LYS A 64 3.35 -13.90 10.69
N GLU A 65 4.19 -14.40 9.81
CA GLU A 65 5.64 -14.41 10.03
C GLU A 65 6.21 -12.99 10.19
N TYR A 66 5.78 -12.03 9.36
CA TYR A 66 6.20 -10.64 9.55
C TYR A 66 5.77 -10.08 10.91
N ILE A 67 4.56 -10.41 11.38
CA ILE A 67 4.07 -9.97 12.69
C ILE A 67 4.90 -10.63 13.81
N GLU A 68 5.21 -11.91 13.70
CA GLU A 68 6.03 -12.66 14.67
C GLU A 68 7.45 -12.11 14.75
N LEU A 69 8.00 -11.64 13.63
CA LEU A 69 9.29 -10.95 13.57
C LEU A 69 9.23 -9.51 14.12
N GLY A 70 8.05 -9.03 14.52
CA GLY A 70 7.88 -7.74 15.18
C GLY A 70 7.29 -6.63 14.31
N ALA A 71 6.80 -6.92 13.10
CA ALA A 71 6.13 -5.92 12.29
C ALA A 71 4.86 -5.39 12.99
N ARG A 72 4.79 -4.07 13.14
CA ARG A 72 3.69 -3.35 13.77
C ARG A 72 2.67 -2.82 12.76
N ILE A 73 3.05 -2.78 11.49
CA ILE A 73 2.18 -2.41 10.36
C ILE A 73 2.32 -3.49 9.30
N ILE A 74 1.18 -4.04 8.87
CA ILE A 74 1.06 -5.02 7.80
C ILE A 74 0.40 -4.36 6.61
N ILE A 75 1.10 -4.35 5.47
CA ILE A 75 0.59 -3.81 4.21
C ILE A 75 -0.15 -4.93 3.47
N THR A 76 -1.35 -4.64 3.02
CA THR A 76 -2.14 -5.60 2.24
C THR A 76 -1.44 -5.94 0.91
N ASN A 77 -1.61 -7.18 0.40
CA ASN A 77 -1.04 -7.58 -0.90
C ASN A 77 -1.83 -6.94 -2.06
N THR A 78 -1.78 -5.60 -2.15
CA THR A 78 -2.60 -4.82 -3.08
C THR A 78 -1.81 -3.83 -3.94
N PHE A 79 -0.48 -3.92 -3.92
CA PHE A 79 0.40 -3.12 -4.78
C PHE A 79 0.02 -3.21 -6.26
N ALA A 80 -0.25 -4.42 -6.75
CA ALA A 80 -0.56 -4.70 -8.15
C ALA A 80 -2.06 -4.92 -8.43
N THR A 81 -2.95 -4.43 -7.56
CA THR A 81 -4.41 -4.60 -7.71
C THR A 81 -5.16 -3.31 -8.04
N GLY A 82 -4.45 -2.28 -8.48
CA GLY A 82 -5.06 -1.09 -9.04
C GLY A 82 -5.81 -1.39 -10.35
N LYS A 83 -6.89 -0.68 -10.66
CA LYS A 83 -7.71 -0.92 -11.87
C LYS A 83 -6.89 -0.90 -13.16
N HIS A 84 -5.91 0.01 -13.28
CA HIS A 84 -5.05 0.11 -14.45
C HIS A 84 -4.22 -1.19 -14.63
N THR A 85 -3.60 -1.68 -13.56
CA THR A 85 -2.82 -2.92 -13.58
C THR A 85 -3.70 -4.13 -13.88
N LEU A 86 -4.85 -4.25 -13.20
CA LEU A 86 -5.78 -5.35 -13.43
C LEU A 86 -6.41 -5.33 -14.82
N LYS A 87 -6.58 -4.15 -15.43
CA LYS A 87 -7.02 -4.03 -16.82
C LYS A 87 -6.00 -4.62 -17.79
N ASP A 88 -4.72 -4.28 -17.61
CA ASP A 88 -3.62 -4.80 -18.44
C ASP A 88 -3.41 -6.32 -18.26
N ALA A 89 -3.82 -6.85 -17.09
CA ALA A 89 -3.78 -8.27 -16.77
C ALA A 89 -5.08 -9.04 -17.12
N ASN A 90 -6.09 -8.40 -17.74
CA ASN A 90 -7.43 -8.95 -17.98
C ASN A 90 -8.14 -9.45 -16.70
N GLN A 91 -7.85 -8.83 -15.55
CA GLN A 91 -8.37 -9.18 -14.22
C GLN A 91 -9.23 -8.08 -13.59
N ILE A 92 -9.65 -7.07 -14.34
CA ILE A 92 -10.39 -5.92 -13.82
C ILE A 92 -11.69 -6.32 -13.11
N HIS A 93 -12.33 -7.41 -13.52
CA HIS A 93 -13.53 -7.96 -12.90
C HIS A 93 -13.31 -8.46 -11.47
N ASN A 94 -12.05 -8.71 -11.08
CA ASN A 94 -11.66 -9.11 -9.75
C ASN A 94 -11.22 -7.92 -8.85
N PHE A 95 -11.34 -6.68 -9.31
CA PHE A 95 -10.82 -5.50 -8.61
C PHE A 95 -11.28 -5.42 -7.15
N GLU A 96 -12.59 -5.43 -6.90
CA GLU A 96 -13.13 -5.37 -5.55
C GLU A 96 -12.74 -6.58 -4.71
N LYS A 97 -12.85 -7.77 -5.31
CA LYS A 97 -12.59 -9.03 -4.62
C LYS A 97 -11.12 -9.18 -4.20
N LEU A 98 -10.16 -8.81 -5.07
CA LEU A 98 -8.73 -8.86 -4.74
C LEU A 98 -8.37 -7.89 -3.62
N ASN A 99 -8.86 -6.66 -3.71
CA ASN A 99 -8.58 -5.63 -2.70
C ASN A 99 -9.23 -5.95 -1.35
N SER A 100 -10.48 -6.42 -1.34
CA SER A 100 -11.16 -6.79 -0.09
C SER A 100 -10.56 -8.04 0.56
N GLN A 101 -10.23 -9.07 -0.21
CA GLN A 101 -9.60 -10.28 0.32
C GLN A 101 -8.20 -10.01 0.87
N GLY A 102 -7.39 -9.17 0.21
CA GLY A 102 -6.10 -8.74 0.75
C GLY A 102 -6.23 -8.13 2.14
N VAL A 103 -7.26 -7.28 2.37
CA VAL A 103 -7.53 -6.73 3.69
C VAL A 103 -7.98 -7.80 4.68
N LEU A 104 -8.90 -8.69 4.29
CA LEU A 104 -9.45 -9.71 5.19
C LEU A 104 -8.38 -10.69 5.65
N ILE A 105 -7.45 -11.09 4.77
CA ILE A 105 -6.34 -11.98 5.10
C ILE A 105 -5.38 -11.29 6.09
N ALA A 106 -4.99 -10.04 5.84
CA ALA A 106 -4.15 -9.27 6.76
C ALA A 106 -4.83 -9.11 8.13
N LYS A 107 -6.15 -8.85 8.17
CA LYS A 107 -6.92 -8.79 9.43
C LYS A 107 -6.91 -10.11 10.19
N LYS A 108 -7.04 -11.22 9.49
CA LYS A 108 -7.00 -12.55 10.10
C LYS A 108 -5.65 -12.81 10.74
N ALA A 109 -4.56 -12.58 10.01
CA ALA A 109 -3.19 -12.72 10.53
C ALA A 109 -2.95 -11.84 11.78
N CYS A 110 -3.31 -10.55 11.72
CA CYS A 110 -3.21 -9.66 12.87
C CYS A 110 -4.04 -10.13 14.08
N LYS A 111 -5.25 -10.63 13.85
CA LYS A 111 -6.11 -11.13 14.94
C LYS A 111 -5.51 -12.32 15.65
N GLU A 112 -4.85 -13.21 14.92
CA GLU A 112 -4.30 -14.46 15.45
C GLU A 112 -2.96 -14.26 16.15
N VAL A 113 -2.06 -13.43 15.59
CA VAL A 113 -0.70 -13.25 16.12
C VAL A 113 -0.59 -12.04 17.05
N ASN A 114 -0.93 -10.85 16.57
CA ASN A 114 -0.84 -9.62 17.37
C ASN A 114 -1.97 -8.64 17.03
N LYS A 115 -2.98 -8.59 17.89
CA LYS A 115 -4.13 -7.70 17.74
C LYS A 115 -3.78 -6.21 17.73
N ASN A 116 -2.58 -5.82 18.18
CA ASN A 116 -2.14 -4.43 18.18
C ASN A 116 -1.46 -4.00 16.87
N SER A 117 -1.15 -4.95 15.98
CA SER A 117 -0.65 -4.60 14.64
C SER A 117 -1.71 -3.83 13.87
N LEU A 118 -1.26 -2.84 13.10
CA LEU A 118 -2.09 -2.03 12.21
C LEU A 118 -2.08 -2.63 10.80
N ILE A 119 -3.16 -2.40 10.07
CA ILE A 119 -3.30 -2.82 8.68
C ILE A 119 -3.28 -1.59 7.81
N ALA A 120 -2.37 -1.58 6.85
CA ALA A 120 -2.24 -0.54 5.84
C ALA A 120 -2.76 -1.03 4.48
N GLY A 121 -3.64 -0.26 3.86
CA GLY A 121 -4.02 -0.48 2.47
C GLY A 121 -2.93 0.03 1.54
N GLY A 122 -2.24 -0.87 0.83
CA GLY A 122 -1.20 -0.53 -0.12
C GLY A 122 -1.79 -0.06 -1.46
N ILE A 123 -1.40 1.12 -1.94
CA ILE A 123 -1.85 1.71 -3.20
C ILE A 123 -0.63 2.12 -4.02
N SER A 124 -0.59 1.73 -5.29
CA SER A 124 0.44 2.17 -6.22
C SER A 124 -0.15 2.56 -7.57
N TYR A 125 0.51 3.49 -8.25
CA TYR A 125 0.24 3.77 -9.67
C TYR A 125 1.23 3.05 -10.60
N TRP A 126 2.07 2.18 -10.06
CA TRP A 126 3.01 1.39 -10.84
C TRP A 126 2.29 0.61 -11.95
N THR A 127 2.93 0.50 -13.10
CA THR A 127 2.45 -0.33 -14.21
C THR A 127 3.54 -1.28 -14.65
N PHE A 128 3.18 -2.50 -14.95
CA PHE A 128 4.10 -3.52 -15.52
C PHE A 128 4.17 -3.43 -17.04
N THR A 129 3.41 -2.53 -17.62
CA THR A 129 3.33 -2.22 -19.04
C THR A 129 3.71 -0.76 -19.28
N LYS A 130 3.69 -0.31 -20.54
CA LYS A 130 3.84 1.12 -20.87
C LYS A 130 2.53 1.90 -20.77
N ASN A 131 1.41 1.25 -20.45
CA ASN A 131 0.08 1.85 -20.40
C ASN A 131 -0.11 2.60 -19.08
N LYS A 132 0.15 3.90 -19.09
CA LYS A 132 -0.13 4.76 -17.93
C LYS A 132 -1.54 5.35 -18.05
N PRO A 133 -2.39 5.26 -17.03
CA PRO A 133 -3.70 5.91 -17.03
C PRO A 133 -3.55 7.44 -17.06
N SER A 134 -4.53 8.16 -17.61
CA SER A 134 -4.60 9.62 -17.44
C SER A 134 -4.73 9.98 -15.96
N MET A 135 -4.40 11.23 -15.60
CA MET A 135 -4.44 11.69 -14.21
C MET A 135 -5.86 11.61 -13.63
N GLU A 136 -6.87 11.91 -14.41
CA GLU A 136 -8.28 11.80 -13.99
C GLU A 136 -8.67 10.35 -13.72
N ILE A 137 -8.33 9.43 -14.64
CA ILE A 137 -8.59 8.00 -14.46
C ILE A 137 -7.83 7.47 -13.24
N LEU A 138 -6.57 7.86 -13.04
CA LEU A 138 -5.78 7.46 -11.89
C LEU A 138 -6.44 7.91 -10.58
N ARG A 139 -6.82 9.20 -10.48
CA ARG A 139 -7.51 9.74 -9.31
C ARG A 139 -8.76 8.95 -8.95
N ASN A 140 -9.61 8.67 -9.94
CA ASN A 140 -10.85 7.93 -9.74
C ASN A 140 -10.59 6.47 -9.32
N ASN A 141 -9.65 5.79 -9.95
CA ASN A 141 -9.27 4.41 -9.60
C ASN A 141 -8.76 4.33 -8.15
N VAL A 142 -7.88 5.24 -7.76
CA VAL A 142 -7.35 5.31 -6.39
C VAL A 142 -8.44 5.62 -5.38
N LYS A 143 -9.35 6.54 -5.69
CA LYS A 143 -10.52 6.84 -4.84
C LYS A 143 -11.34 5.58 -4.57
N GLU A 144 -11.66 4.81 -5.60
CA GLU A 144 -12.45 3.58 -5.43
C GLU A 144 -11.69 2.55 -4.59
N GLN A 145 -10.40 2.33 -4.85
CA GLN A 145 -9.57 1.40 -4.09
C GLN A 145 -9.47 1.81 -2.61
N ALA A 146 -9.24 3.09 -2.34
CA ALA A 146 -9.17 3.63 -0.98
C ALA A 146 -10.50 3.49 -0.22
N LEU A 147 -11.65 3.64 -0.89
CA LEU A 147 -12.96 3.41 -0.30
C LEU A 147 -13.21 1.94 0.03
N ILE A 148 -12.76 1.00 -0.81
CA ILE A 148 -12.80 -0.44 -0.47
C ILE A 148 -12.01 -0.66 0.82
N PHE A 149 -10.76 -0.19 0.90
CA PHE A 149 -9.94 -0.36 2.09
C PHE A 149 -10.59 0.20 3.36
N LYS A 150 -11.16 1.41 3.27
CA LYS A 150 -11.93 2.00 4.38
C LYS A 150 -13.08 1.09 4.82
N ASN A 151 -13.89 0.61 3.86
CA ASN A 151 -15.07 -0.19 4.15
C ASN A 151 -14.71 -1.54 4.79
N TYR A 152 -13.56 -2.11 4.40
CA TYR A 152 -13.05 -3.35 4.98
C TYR A 152 -12.18 -3.15 6.24
N GLY A 153 -11.96 -1.88 6.65
CA GLY A 153 -11.45 -1.51 7.96
C GLY A 153 -9.94 -1.55 8.10
N VAL A 154 -9.19 -1.05 7.12
CA VAL A 154 -7.77 -0.74 7.29
C VAL A 154 -7.60 0.45 8.24
N ASN A 155 -6.43 0.57 8.86
CA ASN A 155 -6.13 1.63 9.83
C ASN A 155 -5.52 2.87 9.18
N LEU A 156 -4.80 2.69 8.07
CA LEU A 156 -4.14 3.73 7.29
C LEU A 156 -3.99 3.28 5.84
N LEU A 157 -3.58 4.21 4.97
CA LEU A 157 -3.16 3.92 3.61
C LEU A 157 -1.66 4.17 3.46
N ILE A 158 -0.99 3.36 2.64
CA ILE A 158 0.39 3.60 2.21
C ILE A 158 0.39 3.73 0.69
N LEU A 159 0.86 4.87 0.20
CA LEU A 159 1.12 5.07 -1.22
C LEU A 159 2.52 4.55 -1.51
N GLU A 160 2.60 3.47 -2.29
CA GLU A 160 3.84 2.74 -2.52
C GLU A 160 4.46 3.09 -3.87
N MET A 161 5.80 3.21 -3.89
CA MET A 161 6.58 3.50 -5.09
C MET A 161 6.16 4.79 -5.80
N MET A 162 6.07 5.89 -5.06
CA MET A 162 5.83 7.20 -5.65
C MET A 162 7.12 7.70 -6.33
N GLU A 163 7.12 7.69 -7.66
CA GLU A 163 8.30 7.94 -8.49
C GLU A 163 8.40 9.38 -9.02
N ASP A 164 7.25 10.04 -9.20
CA ASP A 164 7.12 11.40 -9.72
C ASP A 164 6.07 12.19 -8.92
N ILE A 165 6.24 13.51 -8.87
CA ILE A 165 5.41 14.39 -8.04
C ILE A 165 3.98 14.48 -8.59
N GLU A 166 3.81 14.59 -9.89
CA GLU A 166 2.48 14.80 -10.48
C GLU A 166 1.55 13.63 -10.20
N ARG A 167 1.98 12.39 -10.46
CA ARG A 167 1.19 11.18 -10.19
C ARG A 167 1.03 10.92 -8.70
N MET A 168 2.05 11.21 -7.90
CA MET A 168 1.99 11.13 -6.45
C MET A 168 0.85 12.01 -5.91
N MET A 169 0.79 13.27 -6.35
CA MET A 169 -0.23 14.22 -5.89
C MET A 169 -1.65 13.78 -6.30
N VAL A 170 -1.81 13.31 -7.53
CA VAL A 170 -3.09 12.76 -8.02
C VAL A 170 -3.50 11.51 -7.23
N THR A 171 -2.55 10.64 -6.90
CA THR A 171 -2.79 9.46 -6.06
C THR A 171 -3.20 9.87 -4.64
N LEU A 172 -2.51 10.85 -4.06
CA LEU A 172 -2.85 11.41 -2.75
C LEU A 172 -4.26 12.01 -2.72
N GLU A 173 -4.64 12.78 -3.77
CA GLU A 173 -5.99 13.33 -3.90
C GLU A 173 -7.07 12.24 -3.93
N GLY A 174 -6.85 11.17 -4.71
CA GLY A 174 -7.75 10.02 -4.75
C GLY A 174 -7.86 9.35 -3.37
N ALA A 175 -6.73 9.09 -2.72
CA ALA A 175 -6.65 8.41 -1.42
C ALA A 175 -7.31 9.21 -0.28
N LYS A 176 -7.24 10.54 -0.29
CA LYS A 176 -7.88 11.43 0.71
C LYS A 176 -9.39 11.17 0.88
N ASN A 177 -10.07 10.63 -0.12
CA ASN A 177 -11.51 10.30 -0.03
C ASN A 177 -11.84 9.22 1.02
N ALA A 178 -10.88 8.41 1.41
CA ALA A 178 -11.07 7.44 2.47
C ALA A 178 -11.13 8.08 3.87
N ASN A 179 -10.62 9.30 4.04
CA ASN A 179 -10.52 9.98 5.33
C ASN A 179 -9.78 9.14 6.39
N LEU A 180 -8.68 8.52 5.96
CA LEU A 180 -7.75 7.75 6.78
C LEU A 180 -6.38 8.45 6.80
N PRO A 181 -5.51 8.15 7.79
CA PRO A 181 -4.11 8.53 7.71
C PRO A 181 -3.46 7.99 6.43
N ILE A 182 -2.59 8.78 5.80
CA ILE A 182 -1.90 8.39 4.58
C ILE A 182 -0.39 8.57 4.80
N TRP A 183 0.37 7.53 4.49
CA TRP A 183 1.82 7.57 4.40
C TRP A 183 2.23 7.51 2.95
N VAL A 184 3.30 8.21 2.61
CA VAL A 184 3.80 8.28 1.22
C VAL A 184 5.20 7.67 1.17
N GLY A 185 5.34 6.58 0.42
CA GLY A 185 6.60 5.90 0.15
C GLY A 185 7.23 6.40 -1.15
N LEU A 186 8.27 7.22 -1.03
CA LEU A 186 9.01 7.77 -2.17
C LEU A 186 10.02 6.77 -2.71
N SER A 187 10.06 6.57 -4.02
CA SER A 187 11.09 5.81 -4.71
C SER A 187 12.17 6.73 -5.27
N CYS A 188 13.40 6.52 -4.79
CA CYS A 188 14.50 7.43 -4.99
C CYS A 188 15.71 6.76 -5.64
N LYS A 189 16.55 7.58 -6.26
CA LYS A 189 17.87 7.21 -6.80
C LYS A 189 18.88 8.32 -6.51
N LYS A 190 20.16 8.05 -6.70
CA LYS A 190 21.19 9.09 -6.77
C LYS A 190 21.29 9.61 -8.21
N ASP A 191 21.37 10.92 -8.37
CA ASP A 191 21.71 11.55 -9.66
C ASP A 191 23.22 11.46 -9.96
N SER A 192 23.65 12.06 -11.06
CA SER A 192 25.06 12.08 -11.47
C SER A 192 25.99 12.85 -10.52
N LEU A 193 25.44 13.69 -9.65
CA LEU A 193 26.16 14.46 -8.62
C LEU A 193 26.10 13.79 -7.24
N GLY A 194 25.47 12.60 -7.14
CA GLY A 194 25.29 11.86 -5.89
C GLY A 194 24.15 12.37 -5.01
N LYS A 195 23.35 13.34 -5.48
CA LYS A 195 22.18 13.86 -4.75
C LYS A 195 21.02 12.87 -4.86
N VAL A 196 20.27 12.71 -3.77
CA VAL A 196 19.08 11.87 -3.76
C VAL A 196 17.92 12.59 -4.42
N VAL A 197 17.32 11.96 -5.43
CA VAL A 197 16.18 12.48 -6.20
C VAL A 197 15.15 11.37 -6.37
N LEU A 198 13.91 11.72 -6.73
CA LEU A 198 12.91 10.73 -7.13
C LEU A 198 13.40 9.94 -8.35
N LEU A 199 12.80 8.78 -8.64
CA LEU A 199 13.14 8.00 -9.86
C LEU A 199 12.94 8.81 -11.15
N SER A 200 11.97 9.74 -11.17
CA SER A 200 11.78 10.73 -12.25
C SER A 200 12.95 11.69 -12.43
N GLY A 201 13.78 11.89 -11.37
CA GLY A 201 14.84 12.89 -11.33
C GLY A 201 14.44 14.19 -10.62
N GLU A 202 13.23 14.32 -10.13
CA GLU A 202 12.75 15.49 -9.39
C GLU A 202 13.35 15.54 -7.99
N PRO A 203 13.66 16.73 -7.44
CA PRO A 203 14.19 16.88 -6.08
C PRO A 203 13.20 16.37 -5.02
N ILE A 204 13.71 15.62 -4.03
CA ILE A 204 12.90 15.12 -2.91
C ILE A 204 12.24 16.25 -2.13
N GLU A 205 12.97 17.33 -1.91
CA GLU A 205 12.49 18.50 -1.17
C GLU A 205 11.17 19.01 -1.78
N LYS A 206 11.12 19.07 -3.13
CA LYS A 206 9.91 19.48 -3.83
C LYS A 206 8.73 18.52 -3.61
N ALA A 207 8.99 17.23 -3.43
CA ALA A 207 7.93 16.25 -3.13
C ALA A 207 7.41 16.39 -1.68
N ILE A 208 8.25 16.85 -0.74
CA ILE A 208 7.87 17.02 0.66
C ILE A 208 7.08 18.31 0.87
N ASP A 209 7.39 19.36 0.10
CA ASP A 209 6.77 20.68 0.21
C ASP A 209 5.36 20.76 -0.43
N ASN A 210 4.94 19.77 -1.23
CA ASN A 210 3.62 19.68 -1.86
C ASN A 210 2.62 18.88 -1.02
#